data_26a1362e55201bc8b89f0554f7e5d257
#
_entry.id   26a1362e55201bc8b89f0554f7e5d257
#
_cell.length_a   1.000
_cell.length_b   1.000
_cell.length_c   1.000
_cell.angle_alpha   90.00
_cell.angle_beta   90.00
_cell.angle_gamma   90.00
#
_symmetry.space_group_name_H-M   'P 1'
#
loop_
_entity.id
_entity.type
_entity.pdbx_description
1 polymer ?
#
loop_
_entity_poly.entity_id
_entity_poly.type
_entity_poly.pdbx_seq_one_letter_code
_entity_poly.pdbx_strand_id
1 'polypeptide(L)'
;MQNSPKTLPSSVKHTVRREPGSKVTLDVEVAADRLSRAADAAFERHVQRAKIPGFRPGKAPRGMYERAYGKEHLWEDAADDLMDQTYREIVEVEGIEPIDRPDAKLTQLKEGEPLRYTATVVVRPDVTLGDYLAHGVTVEAAPPTDEDVERTIASMRDTHAQLRPVDREARAGDILTVDIDAAVPGKTLPPFARNAHIEAGKDLGMVGLGEALVGMKLGDEKKVDLAFPNDASENDLAGKTGTFSIRPSQVAEKILPELDDEFAKTVGVADVAALRKAVRNELAHAAFHEARDEAADKAVEHAMATSTVEIPELLIEDELGHLVNDLKARIKQEGMTWEKFLLQARKTEDEIRTEWRPVAERRAKSLLVLDAIARKEGVTVSGDELAAQAAMSPLAQVDPQALRSPAVLASLARSIRNRKTVDKLVGLDSPDAERDAIRKAGGDDFDFHGDSAPTPPEPKIIVPEKSDATTEGREALRAMLEKK
;
A
#
# COMPACT_ATOMS: atom_id res chain seq x y z
N MET A 1 22.81 -29.08 -7.85
CA MET A 1 22.46 -30.16 -8.79
C MET A 1 22.40 -29.53 -10.16
N GLN A 2 23.31 -29.94 -11.06
CA GLN A 2 23.36 -29.44 -12.44
C GLN A 2 22.11 -29.97 -13.17
N ASN A 3 21.20 -29.08 -13.54
CA ASN A 3 20.10 -29.40 -14.44
C ASN A 3 20.70 -29.62 -15.84
N SER A 4 20.74 -30.86 -16.31
CA SER A 4 20.98 -31.15 -17.72
C SER A 4 19.93 -30.44 -18.56
N PRO A 5 20.26 -29.81 -19.71
CA PRO A 5 19.28 -29.15 -20.55
C PRO A 5 18.21 -30.18 -20.96
N LYS A 6 16.95 -29.93 -20.54
CA LYS A 6 15.82 -30.72 -21.00
C LYS A 6 15.67 -30.47 -22.52
N THR A 7 15.82 -31.52 -23.33
CA THR A 7 15.56 -31.45 -24.76
C THR A 7 14.13 -31.91 -25.03
N LEU A 8 13.44 -31.20 -25.90
CA LEU A 8 12.11 -31.62 -26.34
C LEU A 8 12.15 -32.97 -27.03
N PRO A 9 11.11 -33.79 -26.84
CA PRO A 9 10.97 -35.04 -27.63
C PRO A 9 10.95 -34.74 -29.13
N SER A 10 11.55 -35.60 -29.95
CA SER A 10 11.57 -35.47 -31.42
C SER A 10 10.17 -35.43 -32.06
N SER A 11 9.13 -35.79 -31.30
CA SER A 11 7.73 -35.74 -31.69
C SER A 11 7.09 -34.34 -31.60
N VAL A 12 7.81 -33.34 -31.12
CA VAL A 12 7.35 -31.95 -31.02
C VAL A 12 8.29 -31.05 -31.79
N LYS A 13 7.75 -30.35 -32.77
CA LYS A 13 8.45 -29.28 -33.50
C LYS A 13 7.79 -27.97 -33.14
N HIS A 14 8.58 -26.93 -32.92
CA HIS A 14 8.05 -25.59 -32.60
C HIS A 14 8.89 -24.50 -33.26
N THR A 15 8.27 -23.35 -33.40
CA THR A 15 8.94 -22.10 -33.80
C THR A 15 8.53 -21.00 -32.83
N VAL A 16 9.49 -20.25 -32.31
CA VAL A 16 9.30 -19.15 -31.38
C VAL A 16 9.41 -17.85 -32.15
N ARG A 17 8.37 -17.04 -32.12
CA ARG A 17 8.38 -15.67 -32.66
C ARG A 17 8.17 -14.67 -31.53
N ARG A 18 9.09 -13.72 -31.38
CA ARG A 18 8.94 -12.63 -30.45
C ARG A 18 8.27 -11.46 -31.17
N GLU A 19 7.22 -10.90 -30.55
CA GLU A 19 6.42 -9.81 -31.10
C GLU A 19 6.50 -8.59 -30.17
N PRO A 20 6.23 -7.36 -30.69
CA PRO A 20 6.16 -6.16 -29.86
C PRO A 20 5.16 -6.30 -28.70
N GLY A 21 5.37 -5.57 -27.61
CA GLY A 21 4.55 -5.66 -26.40
C GLY A 21 4.86 -6.88 -25.54
N SER A 22 6.11 -7.38 -25.62
CA SER A 22 6.60 -8.52 -24.85
C SER A 22 5.72 -9.77 -25.05
N LYS A 23 5.29 -10.01 -26.29
CA LYS A 23 4.51 -11.20 -26.68
C LYS A 23 5.41 -12.22 -27.36
N VAL A 24 5.11 -13.47 -27.07
CA VAL A 24 5.74 -14.62 -27.72
C VAL A 24 4.66 -15.47 -28.36
N THR A 25 4.80 -15.72 -29.64
CA THR A 25 3.93 -16.62 -30.40
C THR A 25 4.70 -17.91 -30.68
N LEU A 26 4.13 -19.01 -30.26
CA LEU A 26 4.62 -20.35 -30.45
C LEU A 26 3.77 -21.04 -31.54
N ASP A 27 4.37 -21.41 -32.67
CA ASP A 27 3.73 -22.31 -33.63
C ASP A 27 4.23 -23.73 -33.36
N VAL A 28 3.32 -24.63 -33.01
CA VAL A 28 3.66 -25.95 -32.52
C VAL A 28 3.05 -27.02 -33.42
N GLU A 29 3.86 -28.01 -33.76
CA GLU A 29 3.46 -29.24 -34.47
C GLU A 29 3.80 -30.47 -33.62
N VAL A 30 2.77 -31.24 -33.24
CA VAL A 30 2.90 -32.50 -32.49
C VAL A 30 2.64 -33.66 -33.40
N ALA A 31 3.55 -34.63 -33.44
CA ALA A 31 3.46 -35.76 -34.34
C ALA A 31 2.16 -36.60 -34.13
N ALA A 32 1.63 -37.14 -35.21
CA ALA A 32 0.35 -37.88 -35.23
C ALA A 32 0.33 -39.08 -34.27
N ASP A 33 1.48 -39.75 -34.07
CA ASP A 33 1.60 -40.88 -33.15
C ASP A 33 1.42 -40.47 -31.68
N ARG A 34 1.87 -39.27 -31.31
CA ARG A 34 1.66 -38.70 -29.96
C ARG A 34 0.21 -38.31 -29.77
N LEU A 35 -0.42 -37.73 -30.78
CA LEU A 35 -1.85 -37.40 -30.76
C LEU A 35 -2.72 -38.65 -30.62
N SER A 36 -2.42 -39.73 -31.36
CA SER A 36 -3.14 -41.00 -31.26
C SER A 36 -3.04 -41.62 -29.86
N ARG A 37 -1.85 -41.60 -29.25
CA ARG A 37 -1.65 -42.08 -27.87
C ARG A 37 -2.41 -41.23 -26.86
N ALA A 38 -2.48 -39.92 -27.04
CA ALA A 38 -3.27 -39.06 -26.20
C ALA A 38 -4.77 -39.31 -26.32
N ALA A 39 -5.26 -39.59 -27.55
CA ALA A 39 -6.65 -39.96 -27.77
C ALA A 39 -6.99 -41.33 -27.14
N ASP A 40 -6.07 -42.31 -27.14
CA ASP A 40 -6.25 -43.56 -26.41
C ASP A 40 -6.31 -43.34 -24.90
N ALA A 41 -5.44 -42.50 -24.35
CA ALA A 41 -5.47 -42.13 -22.93
C ALA A 41 -6.76 -41.37 -22.54
N ALA A 42 -7.22 -40.46 -23.39
CA ALA A 42 -8.50 -39.75 -23.19
C ALA A 42 -9.66 -40.75 -23.18
N PHE A 43 -9.69 -41.72 -24.15
CA PHE A 43 -10.69 -42.75 -24.15
C PHE A 43 -10.67 -43.58 -22.85
N GLU A 44 -9.50 -44.03 -22.37
CA GLU A 44 -9.39 -44.81 -21.13
C GLU A 44 -9.96 -44.02 -19.91
N ARG A 45 -9.77 -42.72 -19.85
CA ARG A 45 -10.34 -41.88 -18.79
C ARG A 45 -11.86 -41.74 -18.90
N HIS A 46 -12.34 -41.49 -20.11
CA HIS A 46 -13.77 -41.24 -20.35
C HIS A 46 -14.61 -42.52 -20.24
N VAL A 47 -14.14 -43.66 -20.74
CA VAL A 47 -14.88 -44.90 -20.68
C VAL A 47 -15.18 -45.38 -19.25
N GLN A 48 -14.34 -45.01 -18.28
CA GLN A 48 -14.57 -45.30 -16.84
C GLN A 48 -15.86 -44.68 -16.31
N ARG A 49 -16.27 -43.56 -16.87
CA ARG A 49 -17.45 -42.79 -16.43
C ARG A 49 -18.62 -42.88 -17.43
N ALA A 50 -18.38 -43.41 -18.61
CA ALA A 50 -19.36 -43.47 -19.66
C ALA A 50 -20.46 -44.48 -19.36
N LYS A 51 -21.72 -44.11 -19.63
CA LYS A 51 -22.89 -45.00 -19.56
C LYS A 51 -23.29 -45.41 -20.97
N ILE A 52 -22.82 -46.57 -21.39
CA ILE A 52 -23.10 -47.11 -22.73
C ILE A 52 -24.05 -48.30 -22.57
N PRO A 53 -25.23 -48.34 -23.22
CA PRO A 53 -26.16 -49.44 -23.11
C PRO A 53 -25.47 -50.79 -23.51
N GLY A 54 -25.63 -51.81 -22.67
CA GLY A 54 -25.06 -53.13 -22.86
C GLY A 54 -23.63 -53.32 -22.33
N PHE A 55 -23.00 -52.30 -21.78
CA PHE A 55 -21.65 -52.38 -21.22
C PHE A 55 -21.56 -51.88 -19.80
N ARG A 56 -20.76 -52.54 -18.98
CA ARG A 56 -20.39 -52.03 -17.65
C ARG A 56 -19.41 -50.83 -17.82
N PRO A 57 -19.52 -49.76 -17.00
CA PRO A 57 -18.57 -48.67 -17.03
C PRO A 57 -17.10 -49.14 -17.06
N GLY A 58 -16.29 -48.61 -17.97
CA GLY A 58 -14.90 -48.96 -18.17
C GLY A 58 -14.67 -50.20 -19.07
N LYS A 59 -15.71 -50.83 -19.60
CA LYS A 59 -15.58 -52.08 -20.42
C LYS A 59 -16.11 -51.98 -21.86
N ALA A 60 -16.61 -50.82 -22.24
CA ALA A 60 -17.06 -50.60 -23.60
C ALA A 60 -15.86 -50.46 -24.55
N PRO A 61 -15.85 -51.12 -25.72
CA PRO A 61 -14.84 -50.92 -26.76
C PRO A 61 -14.89 -49.49 -27.30
N ARG A 62 -13.74 -48.94 -27.74
CA ARG A 62 -13.59 -47.60 -28.27
C ARG A 62 -14.63 -47.25 -29.35
N GLY A 63 -14.83 -48.15 -30.35
CA GLY A 63 -15.80 -47.90 -31.40
C GLY A 63 -17.26 -47.77 -30.93
N MET A 64 -17.61 -48.40 -29.78
CA MET A 64 -18.95 -48.23 -29.17
C MET A 64 -19.07 -46.92 -28.43
N TYR A 65 -17.98 -46.49 -27.79
CA TYR A 65 -17.89 -45.17 -27.16
C TYR A 65 -18.04 -44.06 -28.22
N GLU A 66 -17.25 -44.10 -29.28
CA GLU A 66 -17.27 -43.15 -30.39
C GLU A 66 -18.64 -43.04 -31.08
N ARG A 67 -19.39 -44.16 -31.18
CA ARG A 67 -20.78 -44.13 -31.70
C ARG A 67 -21.76 -43.45 -30.73
N ALA A 68 -21.54 -43.57 -29.43
CA ALA A 68 -22.47 -43.06 -28.43
C ALA A 68 -22.22 -41.61 -28.11
N TYR A 69 -20.97 -41.15 -28.09
CA TYR A 69 -20.56 -39.83 -27.63
C TYR A 69 -19.94 -38.93 -28.71
N GLY A 70 -19.70 -39.47 -29.90
CA GLY A 70 -18.98 -38.80 -30.99
C GLY A 70 -17.47 -39.07 -30.94
N LYS A 71 -16.87 -39.11 -32.12
CA LYS A 71 -15.45 -39.33 -32.29
C LYS A 71 -14.65 -38.04 -32.01
N GLU A 72 -15.22 -36.90 -32.41
CA GLU A 72 -14.62 -35.59 -32.31
C GLU A 72 -14.26 -35.23 -30.87
N HIS A 73 -15.12 -35.51 -29.90
CA HIS A 73 -14.93 -35.21 -28.50
C HIS A 73 -13.64 -35.82 -27.90
N LEU A 74 -13.29 -37.06 -28.27
CA LEU A 74 -12.03 -37.69 -27.82
C LEU A 74 -10.79 -37.01 -28.39
N TRP A 75 -10.88 -36.55 -29.64
CA TRP A 75 -9.77 -35.88 -30.29
C TRP A 75 -9.58 -34.45 -29.77
N GLU A 76 -10.67 -33.75 -29.46
CA GLU A 76 -10.64 -32.41 -28.85
C GLU A 76 -10.01 -32.48 -27.47
N ASP A 77 -10.47 -33.39 -26.59
CA ASP A 77 -9.88 -33.58 -25.26
C ASP A 77 -8.40 -33.98 -25.33
N ALA A 78 -8.04 -34.85 -26.27
CA ALA A 78 -6.64 -35.24 -26.48
C ALA A 78 -5.79 -34.06 -26.98
N ALA A 79 -6.35 -33.23 -27.84
CA ALA A 79 -5.67 -32.03 -28.32
C ALA A 79 -5.44 -31.03 -27.20
N ASP A 80 -6.45 -30.74 -26.36
CA ASP A 80 -6.35 -29.82 -25.23
C ASP A 80 -5.27 -30.30 -24.25
N ASP A 81 -5.29 -31.58 -23.85
CA ASP A 81 -4.26 -32.14 -22.97
C ASP A 81 -2.85 -32.03 -23.55
N LEU A 82 -2.70 -32.32 -24.87
CA LEU A 82 -1.42 -32.21 -25.55
C LEU A 82 -0.94 -30.79 -25.71
N MET A 83 -1.84 -29.85 -26.00
CA MET A 83 -1.52 -28.44 -26.09
C MET A 83 -0.99 -27.94 -24.74
N ASP A 84 -1.67 -28.24 -23.64
CA ASP A 84 -1.24 -27.93 -22.31
C ASP A 84 0.13 -28.50 -21.92
N GLN A 85 0.32 -29.82 -22.26
CA GLN A 85 1.55 -30.50 -21.94
C GLN A 85 2.73 -29.95 -22.76
N THR A 86 2.55 -29.85 -24.08
CA THR A 86 3.63 -29.43 -25.00
C THR A 86 3.97 -27.94 -24.81
N TYR A 87 2.98 -27.11 -24.52
CA TYR A 87 3.22 -25.69 -24.13
C TYR A 87 4.16 -25.60 -22.92
N ARG A 88 3.88 -26.34 -21.84
CA ARG A 88 4.76 -26.35 -20.64
C ARG A 88 6.16 -26.86 -20.95
N GLU A 89 6.27 -27.93 -21.76
CA GLU A 89 7.56 -28.48 -22.19
C GLU A 89 8.38 -27.45 -22.98
N ILE A 90 7.74 -26.70 -23.91
CA ILE A 90 8.40 -25.69 -24.73
C ILE A 90 8.83 -24.50 -23.88
N VAL A 91 7.92 -23.98 -23.03
CA VAL A 91 8.19 -22.85 -22.12
C VAL A 91 9.41 -23.14 -21.24
N GLU A 92 9.51 -24.37 -20.70
CA GLU A 92 10.63 -24.77 -19.86
C GLU A 92 11.94 -24.88 -20.64
N VAL A 93 11.91 -25.44 -21.85
CA VAL A 93 13.12 -25.62 -22.68
C VAL A 93 13.62 -24.30 -23.25
N GLU A 94 12.72 -23.43 -23.70
CA GLU A 94 13.06 -22.12 -24.27
C GLU A 94 13.32 -21.05 -23.20
N GLY A 95 13.13 -21.37 -21.91
CA GLY A 95 13.34 -20.43 -20.81
C GLY A 95 12.39 -19.23 -20.87
N ILE A 96 11.19 -19.42 -21.41
CA ILE A 96 10.17 -18.38 -21.50
C ILE A 96 9.56 -18.18 -20.10
N GLU A 97 9.42 -16.94 -19.64
CA GLU A 97 8.76 -16.58 -18.37
C GLU A 97 7.35 -15.98 -18.67
N PRO A 98 6.29 -16.80 -18.79
CA PRO A 98 4.95 -16.30 -19.03
C PRO A 98 4.46 -15.52 -17.81
N ILE A 99 3.77 -14.41 -18.06
CA ILE A 99 3.12 -13.60 -17.00
C ILE A 99 1.59 -13.73 -17.06
N ASP A 100 1.07 -14.38 -18.11
CA ASP A 100 -0.34 -14.62 -18.30
C ASP A 100 -0.58 -16.03 -18.89
N ARG A 101 -1.85 -16.40 -19.00
CA ARG A 101 -2.26 -17.62 -19.70
C ARG A 101 -2.08 -17.45 -21.20
N PRO A 102 -1.66 -18.50 -21.93
CA PRO A 102 -1.56 -18.43 -23.37
C PRO A 102 -2.95 -18.37 -24.02
N ASP A 103 -3.10 -17.54 -25.07
CA ASP A 103 -4.19 -17.63 -26.04
C ASP A 103 -3.81 -18.71 -27.07
N ALA A 104 -4.34 -19.91 -26.88
CA ALA A 104 -4.03 -21.06 -27.75
C ALA A 104 -5.14 -21.24 -28.78
N LYS A 105 -4.74 -21.32 -30.06
CA LYS A 105 -5.64 -21.51 -31.18
C LYS A 105 -5.27 -22.79 -31.93
N LEU A 106 -6.19 -23.74 -31.94
CA LEU A 106 -6.06 -24.96 -32.71
C LEU A 106 -6.16 -24.65 -34.21
N THR A 107 -5.11 -25.00 -34.96
CA THR A 107 -5.05 -24.73 -36.40
C THR A 107 -5.27 -26.02 -37.24
N GLN A 108 -4.94 -27.18 -36.70
CA GLN A 108 -5.17 -28.46 -37.36
C GLN A 108 -5.41 -29.58 -36.35
N LEU A 109 -6.56 -30.24 -36.45
CA LEU A 109 -6.89 -31.46 -35.71
C LEU A 109 -7.55 -32.46 -36.68
N LYS A 110 -6.81 -33.49 -37.06
CA LYS A 110 -7.34 -34.53 -37.91
C LYS A 110 -6.64 -35.86 -37.62
N GLU A 111 -7.41 -36.92 -37.58
CA GLU A 111 -6.88 -38.25 -37.34
C GLU A 111 -5.82 -38.64 -38.36
N GLY A 112 -4.68 -39.15 -37.86
CA GLY A 112 -3.56 -39.58 -38.71
C GLY A 112 -2.67 -38.41 -39.21
N GLU A 113 -3.03 -37.18 -38.93
CA GLU A 113 -2.23 -36.00 -39.24
C GLU A 113 -1.63 -35.39 -37.95
N PRO A 114 -0.53 -34.63 -38.05
CA PRO A 114 0.02 -33.91 -36.91
C PRO A 114 -0.99 -32.90 -36.32
N LEU A 115 -1.03 -32.79 -34.98
CA LEU A 115 -1.72 -31.70 -34.32
C LEU A 115 -0.92 -30.39 -34.52
N ARG A 116 -1.59 -29.35 -34.97
CA ARG A 116 -0.99 -28.01 -35.06
C ARG A 116 -1.80 -27.00 -34.31
N TYR A 117 -1.11 -26.18 -33.53
CA TYR A 117 -1.72 -25.07 -32.82
C TYR A 117 -0.75 -23.88 -32.73
N THR A 118 -1.30 -22.68 -32.51
CA THR A 118 -0.55 -21.49 -32.24
C THR A 118 -0.91 -21.01 -30.81
N ALA A 119 0.09 -20.76 -29.99
CA ALA A 119 -0.11 -20.21 -28.64
C ALA A 119 0.59 -18.85 -28.55
N THR A 120 -0.17 -17.79 -28.25
CA THR A 120 0.37 -16.46 -28.01
C THR A 120 0.29 -16.15 -26.52
N VAL A 121 1.40 -15.75 -25.92
CA VAL A 121 1.48 -15.47 -24.50
C VAL A 121 2.26 -14.17 -24.25
N VAL A 122 1.82 -13.40 -23.25
CA VAL A 122 2.58 -12.26 -22.76
C VAL A 122 3.67 -12.80 -21.83
N VAL A 123 4.89 -12.38 -22.08
CA VAL A 123 6.06 -12.82 -21.32
C VAL A 123 6.62 -11.63 -20.52
N ARG A 124 7.45 -11.96 -19.53
CA ARG A 124 8.17 -10.94 -18.80
C ARG A 124 9.04 -10.12 -19.76
N PRO A 125 8.94 -8.78 -19.72
CA PRO A 125 9.70 -7.94 -20.61
C PRO A 125 11.20 -7.97 -20.29
N ASP A 126 12.01 -7.94 -21.33
CA ASP A 126 13.45 -7.76 -21.20
C ASP A 126 13.78 -6.31 -20.87
N VAL A 127 14.52 -6.09 -19.79
CA VAL A 127 14.96 -4.75 -19.36
C VAL A 127 16.41 -4.55 -19.74
N THR A 128 16.68 -3.54 -20.55
CA THR A 128 18.05 -3.10 -20.84
C THR A 128 18.45 -2.04 -19.81
N LEU A 129 19.27 -2.44 -18.83
CA LEU A 129 19.76 -1.56 -17.79
C LEU A 129 20.85 -0.63 -18.35
N GLY A 130 20.70 0.68 -18.11
CA GLY A 130 21.75 1.67 -18.31
C GLY A 130 22.74 1.71 -17.17
N ASP A 131 23.42 2.85 -17.02
CA ASP A 131 24.33 3.08 -15.88
C ASP A 131 23.55 3.56 -14.66
N TYR A 132 22.87 2.63 -14.00
CA TYR A 132 21.99 2.90 -12.85
C TYR A 132 22.77 3.23 -11.56
N LEU A 133 24.09 3.06 -11.52
CA LEU A 133 24.92 3.41 -10.38
C LEU A 133 25.51 4.83 -10.47
N ALA A 134 25.47 5.45 -11.63
CA ALA A 134 26.04 6.78 -11.86
C ALA A 134 25.12 7.94 -11.41
N HIS A 135 24.22 7.69 -10.42
CA HIS A 135 23.29 8.72 -9.92
C HIS A 135 23.96 9.74 -8.99
N GLY A 136 25.13 9.42 -8.39
CA GLY A 136 25.84 10.31 -7.49
C GLY A 136 25.06 10.71 -6.21
N VAL A 137 24.02 9.97 -5.87
CA VAL A 137 23.17 10.24 -4.70
C VAL A 137 23.74 9.49 -3.50
N THR A 138 23.85 10.20 -2.38
CA THR A 138 24.24 9.65 -1.08
C THR A 138 23.15 9.97 -0.05
N VAL A 139 23.02 9.13 0.97
CA VAL A 139 22.10 9.39 2.08
C VAL A 139 22.78 10.33 3.07
N GLU A 140 22.39 11.59 3.06
CA GLU A 140 22.96 12.62 3.94
C GLU A 140 21.82 13.24 4.76
N ALA A 141 21.69 12.81 6.01
CA ALA A 141 20.78 13.39 6.98
C ALA A 141 21.49 14.43 7.83
N ALA A 142 20.87 15.61 7.94
CA ALA A 142 21.39 16.64 8.84
C ALA A 142 21.06 16.27 10.30
N PRO A 143 22.02 16.36 11.23
CA PRO A 143 21.75 16.10 12.64
C PRO A 143 20.78 17.14 13.20
N PRO A 144 19.82 16.74 14.08
CA PRO A 144 18.89 17.67 14.70
C PRO A 144 19.60 18.69 15.56
N THR A 145 19.14 19.93 15.49
CA THR A 145 19.66 21.01 16.31
C THR A 145 19.12 20.97 17.73
N ASP A 146 19.77 21.64 18.69
CA ASP A 146 19.26 21.76 20.05
C ASP A 146 17.90 22.50 20.06
N GLU A 147 17.68 23.41 19.13
CA GLU A 147 16.39 24.11 18.97
C GLU A 147 15.26 23.14 18.55
N ASP A 148 15.55 22.20 17.67
CA ASP A 148 14.56 21.17 17.26
C ASP A 148 14.19 20.26 18.43
N VAL A 149 15.18 19.87 19.24
CA VAL A 149 14.97 19.06 20.44
C VAL A 149 14.10 19.80 21.45
N GLU A 150 14.43 21.07 21.77
CA GLU A 150 13.63 21.86 22.73
C GLU A 150 12.22 22.14 22.19
N ARG A 151 12.05 22.39 20.89
CA ARG A 151 10.74 22.55 20.25
C ARG A 151 9.89 21.29 20.37
N THR A 152 10.48 20.12 20.15
CA THR A 152 9.77 18.84 20.32
C THR A 152 9.40 18.61 21.78
N ILE A 153 10.30 18.85 22.72
CA ILE A 153 10.00 18.75 24.15
C ILE A 153 8.89 19.75 24.56
N ALA A 154 8.90 20.98 24.03
CA ALA A 154 7.84 21.95 24.27
C ALA A 154 6.48 21.45 23.75
N SER A 155 6.46 20.81 22.57
CA SER A 155 5.25 20.17 22.03
C SER A 155 4.78 18.99 22.88
N MET A 156 5.70 18.17 23.40
CA MET A 156 5.36 17.08 24.34
C MET A 156 4.74 17.63 25.63
N ARG A 157 5.31 18.69 26.20
CA ARG A 157 4.74 19.38 27.39
C ARG A 157 3.37 19.96 27.10
N ASP A 158 3.17 20.48 25.89
CA ASP A 158 1.89 21.01 25.43
C ASP A 158 0.81 19.92 25.39
N THR A 159 1.14 18.75 24.86
CA THR A 159 0.24 17.59 24.82
C THR A 159 -0.10 17.07 26.22
N HIS A 160 0.80 17.21 27.20
CA HIS A 160 0.60 16.78 28.58
C HIS A 160 0.12 17.94 29.49
N ALA A 161 -0.30 19.06 28.91
CA ALA A 161 -0.82 20.17 29.65
C ALA A 161 -2.09 19.84 30.45
N GLN A 162 -2.19 20.35 31.66
CA GLN A 162 -3.40 20.24 32.47
C GLN A 162 -4.33 21.43 32.20
N LEU A 163 -5.60 21.13 31.96
CA LEU A 163 -6.62 22.16 31.77
C LEU A 163 -7.33 22.43 33.10
N ARG A 164 -7.17 23.64 33.62
CA ARG A 164 -7.82 24.11 34.84
C ARG A 164 -8.93 25.10 34.48
N PRO A 165 -10.20 24.77 34.74
CA PRO A 165 -11.31 25.72 34.53
C PRO A 165 -11.10 26.99 35.32
N VAL A 166 -11.33 28.16 34.68
CA VAL A 166 -11.20 29.46 35.27
C VAL A 166 -12.43 30.32 34.98
N ASP A 167 -12.78 31.19 35.96
CA ASP A 167 -13.88 32.14 35.82
C ASP A 167 -13.30 33.55 35.62
N ARG A 168 -12.66 33.75 34.48
CA ARG A 168 -12.08 35.02 34.05
C ARG A 168 -12.11 35.15 32.53
N GLU A 169 -11.78 36.32 32.03
CA GLU A 169 -11.53 36.54 30.60
C GLU A 169 -10.42 35.62 30.11
N ALA A 170 -10.65 35.06 28.91
CA ALA A 170 -9.67 34.21 28.22
C ALA A 170 -8.41 35.04 27.87
N ARG A 171 -7.26 34.48 28.16
CA ARG A 171 -5.94 35.00 27.76
C ARG A 171 -5.39 34.19 26.62
N ALA A 172 -4.42 34.75 25.92
CA ALA A 172 -3.68 33.96 24.92
C ALA A 172 -3.07 32.72 25.57
N GLY A 173 -3.26 31.55 24.96
CA GLY A 173 -2.84 30.25 25.48
C GLY A 173 -3.90 29.50 26.31
N ASP A 174 -5.01 30.16 26.74
CA ASP A 174 -6.12 29.44 27.37
C ASP A 174 -6.89 28.60 26.34
N ILE A 175 -7.44 27.48 26.76
CA ILE A 175 -8.31 26.62 25.93
C ILE A 175 -9.77 26.97 26.20
N LEU A 176 -10.49 27.36 25.17
CA LEU A 176 -11.93 27.61 25.26
C LEU A 176 -12.68 26.40 24.63
N THR A 177 -13.70 25.96 25.36
CA THR A 177 -14.72 25.10 24.72
C THR A 177 -15.79 26.01 24.15
N VAL A 178 -15.98 25.99 22.85
CA VAL A 178 -16.84 26.93 22.13
C VAL A 178 -17.84 26.23 21.22
N ASP A 179 -19.02 26.87 21.10
CA ASP A 179 -19.95 26.59 20.02
C ASP A 179 -19.81 27.70 18.98
N ILE A 180 -19.72 27.29 17.72
CA ILE A 180 -19.56 28.22 16.59
C ILE A 180 -20.65 27.95 15.56
N ASP A 181 -21.40 28.98 15.25
CA ASP A 181 -22.36 29.04 14.17
C ASP A 181 -21.82 29.92 13.04
N ALA A 182 -21.84 29.45 11.81
CA ALA A 182 -21.44 30.21 10.64
C ALA A 182 -22.64 30.65 9.83
N ALA A 183 -22.65 31.90 9.37
CA ALA A 183 -23.66 32.44 8.49
C ALA A 183 -23.03 33.05 7.24
N VAL A 184 -23.57 32.71 6.07
CA VAL A 184 -23.22 33.32 4.78
C VAL A 184 -24.49 33.87 4.16
N PRO A 185 -24.48 35.10 3.58
CA PRO A 185 -25.67 35.65 2.96
C PRO A 185 -26.32 34.71 1.94
N GLY A 186 -27.61 34.41 2.12
CA GLY A 186 -28.39 33.59 1.21
C GLY A 186 -28.23 32.07 1.39
N LYS A 187 -27.47 31.58 2.39
CA LYS A 187 -27.30 30.16 2.66
C LYS A 187 -27.50 29.84 4.15
N THR A 188 -28.34 28.85 4.43
CA THR A 188 -28.47 28.30 5.79
C THR A 188 -27.43 27.20 5.96
N LEU A 189 -26.48 27.38 6.86
CA LEU A 189 -25.45 26.40 7.14
C LEU A 189 -25.80 25.57 8.40
N PRO A 190 -25.37 24.32 8.49
CA PRO A 190 -25.38 23.59 9.75
C PRO A 190 -24.46 24.27 10.76
N PRO A 191 -24.55 23.93 12.06
CA PRO A 191 -23.59 24.38 13.06
C PRO A 191 -22.17 24.11 12.58
N PHE A 192 -21.29 25.12 12.65
CA PHE A 192 -19.91 24.97 12.18
C PHE A 192 -19.09 24.07 13.12
N ALA A 193 -19.20 24.31 14.44
CA ALA A 193 -18.59 23.47 15.45
C ALA A 193 -19.45 23.46 16.72
N ARG A 194 -19.43 22.37 17.46
CA ARG A 194 -20.03 22.20 18.78
C ARG A 194 -19.02 21.62 19.75
N ASN A 195 -18.95 22.20 20.94
CA ASN A 195 -17.98 21.84 21.99
C ASN A 195 -16.53 21.75 21.47
N ALA A 196 -16.15 22.64 20.56
CA ALA A 196 -14.80 22.65 20.01
C ALA A 196 -13.81 23.22 21.04
N HIS A 197 -12.68 22.54 21.23
CA HIS A 197 -11.58 23.02 22.06
C HIS A 197 -10.62 23.85 21.22
N ILE A 198 -10.55 25.14 21.46
CA ILE A 198 -9.73 26.05 20.67
C ILE A 198 -8.83 26.87 21.61
N GLU A 199 -7.55 26.95 21.28
CA GLU A 199 -6.57 27.75 22.01
C GLU A 199 -6.69 29.20 21.58
N ALA A 200 -6.91 30.10 22.58
CA ALA A 200 -6.98 31.53 22.35
C ALA A 200 -5.63 32.09 21.90
N GLY A 201 -5.64 32.89 20.84
CA GLY A 201 -4.44 33.46 20.25
C GLY A 201 -3.72 32.56 19.26
N LYS A 202 -4.23 31.32 19.00
CA LYS A 202 -3.65 30.40 18.03
C LYS A 202 -4.67 30.07 16.93
N ASP A 203 -4.32 30.34 15.69
CA ASP A 203 -5.17 30.05 14.56
C ASP A 203 -5.04 28.58 14.14
N LEU A 204 -6.16 27.87 14.17
CA LEU A 204 -6.27 26.48 13.72
C LEU A 204 -7.05 26.45 12.39
N GLY A 205 -6.35 26.67 11.28
CA GLY A 205 -6.93 26.61 9.94
C GLY A 205 -7.81 27.80 9.54
N MET A 206 -8.24 28.64 10.49
CA MET A 206 -9.01 29.87 10.25
C MET A 206 -8.29 31.06 10.85
N VAL A 207 -7.77 31.91 9.98
CA VAL A 207 -7.02 33.12 10.38
C VAL A 207 -7.95 34.11 11.15
N GLY A 208 -7.51 34.53 12.34
CA GLY A 208 -8.24 35.46 13.18
C GLY A 208 -9.21 34.83 14.18
N LEU A 209 -9.46 33.52 14.11
CA LEU A 209 -10.34 32.81 15.05
C LEU A 209 -9.71 32.81 16.45
N GLY A 210 -8.43 32.49 16.58
CA GLY A 210 -7.72 32.46 17.84
C GLY A 210 -7.68 33.85 18.53
N GLU A 211 -7.43 34.91 17.76
CA GLU A 211 -7.46 36.28 18.26
C GLU A 211 -8.86 36.68 18.72
N ALA A 212 -9.91 36.24 18.04
CA ALA A 212 -11.27 36.56 18.41
C ALA A 212 -11.66 35.97 19.77
N LEU A 213 -11.02 34.88 20.21
CA LEU A 213 -11.28 34.23 21.50
C LEU A 213 -10.63 34.96 22.68
N VAL A 214 -9.56 35.70 22.45
CA VAL A 214 -8.89 36.47 23.52
C VAL A 214 -9.84 37.51 24.10
N GLY A 215 -9.95 37.56 25.44
CA GLY A 215 -10.83 38.45 26.17
C GLY A 215 -12.26 37.99 26.33
N MET A 216 -12.67 36.87 25.74
CA MET A 216 -14.03 36.33 25.92
C MET A 216 -14.21 35.66 27.28
N LYS A 217 -15.42 35.76 27.82
CA LYS A 217 -15.84 35.10 29.07
C LYS A 217 -16.90 34.03 28.80
N LEU A 218 -17.12 33.20 29.80
CA LEU A 218 -18.27 32.30 29.82
C LEU A 218 -19.58 33.06 29.62
N GLY A 219 -20.38 32.65 28.63
CA GLY A 219 -21.68 33.24 28.29
C GLY A 219 -21.64 34.43 27.34
N ASP A 220 -20.45 34.91 26.94
CA ASP A 220 -20.34 35.93 25.88
C ASP A 220 -20.79 35.36 24.53
N GLU A 221 -21.25 36.26 23.66
CA GLU A 221 -21.45 35.98 22.23
C GLU A 221 -20.70 37.03 21.41
N LYS A 222 -19.78 36.56 20.57
CA LYS A 222 -19.00 37.45 19.70
C LYS A 222 -19.21 37.06 18.25
N LYS A 223 -19.47 38.02 17.39
CA LYS A 223 -19.61 37.87 15.96
C LYS A 223 -18.37 38.42 15.30
N VAL A 224 -17.75 37.59 14.45
CA VAL A 224 -16.54 37.93 13.70
C VAL A 224 -16.68 37.52 12.26
N ASP A 225 -16.16 38.29 11.34
CA ASP A 225 -16.13 37.95 9.94
C ASP A 225 -14.79 37.29 9.62
N LEU A 226 -14.81 36.00 9.27
CA LEU A 226 -13.62 35.21 8.99
C LEU A 226 -13.76 34.54 7.61
N ALA A 227 -12.64 34.27 6.97
CA ALA A 227 -12.62 33.50 5.74
C ALA A 227 -12.68 31.99 6.05
N PHE A 228 -13.53 31.27 5.31
CA PHE A 228 -13.52 29.81 5.36
C PHE A 228 -12.18 29.26 4.86
N PRO A 229 -11.69 28.15 5.45
CA PRO A 229 -10.49 27.48 4.95
C PRO A 229 -10.61 27.13 3.47
N ASN A 230 -9.49 27.11 2.74
CA ASN A 230 -9.47 26.76 1.32
C ASN A 230 -9.81 25.28 1.06
N ASP A 231 -9.72 24.45 2.07
CA ASP A 231 -10.06 23.01 2.09
C ASP A 231 -11.43 22.73 2.71
N ALA A 232 -12.28 23.75 2.86
CA ALA A 232 -13.63 23.58 3.38
C ALA A 232 -14.38 22.50 2.57
N SER A 233 -15.04 21.59 3.28
CA SER A 233 -15.77 20.42 2.70
C SER A 233 -16.84 20.81 1.66
N GLU A 234 -17.32 22.05 1.72
CA GLU A 234 -18.18 22.65 0.70
C GLU A 234 -17.35 23.58 -0.19
N ASN A 235 -16.99 23.13 -1.37
CA ASN A 235 -16.21 23.88 -2.38
C ASN A 235 -16.77 25.29 -2.65
N ASP A 236 -18.07 25.47 -2.42
CA ASP A 236 -18.73 26.77 -2.60
C ASP A 236 -18.40 27.78 -1.48
N LEU A 237 -17.81 27.36 -0.36
CA LEU A 237 -17.48 28.22 0.78
C LEU A 237 -15.97 28.49 0.87
N ALA A 238 -15.13 27.69 0.24
CA ALA A 238 -13.68 27.83 0.28
C ALA A 238 -13.23 29.28 -0.07
N GLY A 239 -12.49 29.89 0.84
CA GLY A 239 -11.99 31.27 0.69
C GLY A 239 -13.04 32.39 0.77
N LYS A 240 -14.35 32.09 0.95
CA LYS A 240 -15.38 33.11 1.14
C LYS A 240 -15.41 33.59 2.59
N THR A 241 -15.77 34.83 2.78
CA THR A 241 -15.97 35.40 4.11
C THR A 241 -17.37 35.07 4.62
N GLY A 242 -17.46 34.57 5.85
CA GLY A 242 -18.70 34.36 6.57
C GLY A 242 -18.66 35.03 7.95
N THR A 243 -19.84 35.29 8.50
CA THR A 243 -19.99 35.80 9.89
C THR A 243 -20.06 34.59 10.81
N PHE A 244 -19.13 34.50 11.74
CA PHE A 244 -19.06 33.43 12.76
C PHE A 244 -19.51 33.96 14.10
N SER A 245 -20.52 33.31 14.69
CA SER A 245 -21.05 33.62 16.03
C SER A 245 -20.44 32.59 16.99
N ILE A 246 -19.57 33.06 17.87
CA ILE A 246 -18.78 32.25 18.80
C ILE A 246 -19.34 32.42 20.22
N ARG A 247 -19.61 31.28 20.89
CA ARG A 247 -20.12 31.23 22.26
C ARG A 247 -19.28 30.28 23.10
N PRO A 248 -18.48 30.77 24.06
CA PRO A 248 -17.73 29.94 24.97
C PRO A 248 -18.65 29.32 26.03
N SER A 249 -18.55 28.02 26.18
CA SER A 249 -19.20 27.22 27.24
C SER A 249 -18.26 26.96 28.41
N GLN A 250 -16.95 27.03 28.20
CA GLN A 250 -15.92 26.88 29.22
C GLN A 250 -14.65 27.65 28.84
N VAL A 251 -13.97 28.22 29.81
CA VAL A 251 -12.62 28.76 29.70
C VAL A 251 -11.72 28.01 30.65
N ALA A 252 -10.62 27.45 30.14
CA ALA A 252 -9.65 26.71 30.95
C ALA A 252 -8.24 27.23 30.71
N GLU A 253 -7.53 27.48 31.81
CA GLU A 253 -6.12 27.81 31.78
C GLU A 253 -5.30 26.57 31.46
N LYS A 254 -4.42 26.67 30.47
CA LYS A 254 -3.51 25.63 30.05
C LYS A 254 -2.24 25.71 30.90
N ILE A 255 -2.07 24.75 31.81
CA ILE A 255 -0.90 24.66 32.69
C ILE A 255 0.05 23.64 32.12
N LEU A 256 1.18 24.09 31.60
CA LEU A 256 2.25 23.23 31.12
C LEU A 256 2.99 22.58 32.31
N PRO A 257 3.26 21.25 32.28
CA PRO A 257 4.11 20.66 33.31
C PRO A 257 5.50 21.27 33.27
N GLU A 258 6.16 21.37 34.41
CA GLU A 258 7.57 21.79 34.47
C GLU A 258 8.45 20.76 33.78
N LEU A 259 9.56 21.22 33.18
CA LEU A 259 10.51 20.32 32.55
C LEU A 259 11.48 19.81 33.63
N ASP A 260 11.07 18.78 34.32
CA ASP A 260 11.78 18.15 35.42
C ASP A 260 11.81 16.64 35.28
N ASP A 261 12.46 15.96 36.23
CA ASP A 261 12.56 14.48 36.20
C ASP A 261 11.21 13.79 36.45
N GLU A 262 10.23 14.47 37.02
CA GLU A 262 8.88 13.90 37.15
C GLU A 262 8.15 13.87 35.81
N PHE A 263 8.27 14.96 35.04
CA PHE A 263 7.77 14.98 33.67
C PHE A 263 8.47 13.91 32.80
N ALA A 264 9.81 13.82 32.92
CA ALA A 264 10.57 12.80 32.17
C ALA A 264 10.06 11.38 32.47
N LYS A 265 9.77 11.06 33.74
CA LYS A 265 9.17 9.78 34.14
C LYS A 265 7.76 9.59 33.58
N THR A 266 6.97 10.65 33.49
CA THR A 266 5.62 10.57 32.90
C THR A 266 5.65 10.17 31.43
N VAL A 267 6.68 10.57 30.70
CA VAL A 267 6.89 10.20 29.29
C VAL A 267 7.76 8.94 29.12
N GLY A 268 8.07 8.23 30.21
CA GLY A 268 8.70 6.91 30.18
C GLY A 268 10.22 6.88 30.21
N VAL A 269 10.88 8.01 30.54
CA VAL A 269 12.35 8.10 30.64
C VAL A 269 12.81 8.48 32.06
N ALA A 270 14.08 8.26 32.39
CA ALA A 270 14.57 8.36 33.77
C ALA A 270 14.66 9.83 34.28
N ASP A 271 15.13 10.74 33.45
CA ASP A 271 15.42 12.13 33.78
C ASP A 271 15.37 13.03 32.54
N VAL A 272 15.49 14.35 32.72
CA VAL A 272 15.47 15.33 31.63
C VAL A 272 16.63 15.13 30.63
N ALA A 273 17.80 14.69 31.10
CA ALA A 273 18.93 14.44 30.19
C ALA A 273 18.64 13.25 29.27
N ALA A 274 18.08 12.18 29.82
CA ALA A 274 17.62 11.03 29.06
C ALA A 274 16.49 11.40 28.06
N LEU A 275 15.57 12.30 28.46
CA LEU A 275 14.52 12.80 27.58
C LEU A 275 15.11 13.54 26.37
N ARG A 276 16.03 14.48 26.59
CA ARG A 276 16.71 15.21 25.50
C ARG A 276 17.46 14.25 24.57
N LYS A 277 18.14 13.25 25.15
CA LYS A 277 18.83 12.23 24.37
C LYS A 277 17.85 11.41 23.52
N ALA A 278 16.74 10.94 24.10
CA ALA A 278 15.72 10.16 23.40
C ALA A 278 15.09 10.94 22.25
N VAL A 279 14.69 12.21 22.50
CA VAL A 279 14.12 13.09 21.48
C VAL A 279 15.13 13.37 20.36
N ARG A 280 16.38 13.65 20.69
CA ARG A 280 17.42 13.85 19.67
C ARG A 280 17.61 12.60 18.81
N ASN A 281 17.62 11.44 19.43
CA ASN A 281 17.75 10.16 18.72
C ASN A 281 16.56 9.93 17.80
N GLU A 282 15.33 10.16 18.25
CA GLU A 282 14.12 10.03 17.43
C GLU A 282 14.13 10.99 16.23
N LEU A 283 14.51 12.26 16.45
CA LEU A 283 14.64 13.24 15.38
C LEU A 283 15.75 12.86 14.38
N ALA A 284 16.87 12.30 14.85
CA ALA A 284 17.95 11.84 13.97
C ALA A 284 17.52 10.64 13.11
N HIS A 285 16.77 9.70 13.69
CA HIS A 285 16.18 8.58 12.94
C HIS A 285 15.16 9.07 11.91
N ALA A 286 14.29 10.01 12.29
CA ALA A 286 13.32 10.60 11.36
C ALA A 286 14.01 11.31 10.19
N ALA A 287 15.03 12.14 10.48
CA ALA A 287 15.83 12.82 9.45
C ALA A 287 16.58 11.82 8.54
N PHE A 288 17.12 10.73 9.12
CA PHE A 288 17.74 9.67 8.34
C PHE A 288 16.73 8.99 7.40
N HIS A 289 15.56 8.62 7.88
CA HIS A 289 14.54 7.99 7.05
C HIS A 289 14.07 8.91 5.92
N GLU A 290 13.86 10.19 6.19
CA GLU A 290 13.50 11.18 5.16
C GLU A 290 14.62 11.30 4.10
N ALA A 291 15.86 11.46 4.52
CA ALA A 291 17.01 11.53 3.61
C ALA A 291 17.21 10.25 2.79
N ARG A 292 16.97 9.07 3.43
CA ARG A 292 17.01 7.77 2.75
C ARG A 292 15.93 7.67 1.67
N ASP A 293 14.71 8.04 2.00
CA ASP A 293 13.58 7.96 1.07
C ASP A 293 13.78 8.93 -0.11
N GLU A 294 14.27 10.15 0.15
CA GLU A 294 14.63 11.10 -0.92
C GLU A 294 15.77 10.58 -1.81
N ALA A 295 16.80 10.00 -1.21
CA ALA A 295 17.91 9.40 -1.93
C ALA A 295 17.44 8.19 -2.76
N ALA A 296 16.58 7.36 -2.19
CA ALA A 296 15.96 6.21 -2.85
C ALA A 296 15.15 6.62 -4.08
N ASP A 297 14.31 7.63 -3.94
CA ASP A 297 13.50 8.16 -5.04
C ASP A 297 14.36 8.67 -6.18
N LYS A 298 15.41 9.45 -5.89
CA LYS A 298 16.35 9.97 -6.88
C LYS A 298 17.13 8.84 -7.58
N ALA A 299 17.60 7.85 -6.83
CA ALA A 299 18.33 6.72 -7.38
C ALA A 299 17.45 5.84 -8.29
N VAL A 300 16.20 5.58 -7.87
CA VAL A 300 15.22 4.83 -8.68
C VAL A 300 14.83 5.62 -9.94
N GLU A 301 14.64 6.94 -9.83
CA GLU A 301 14.33 7.79 -10.98
C GLU A 301 15.47 7.80 -12.01
N HIS A 302 16.72 7.91 -11.54
CA HIS A 302 17.89 7.79 -12.41
C HIS A 302 17.97 6.41 -13.08
N ALA A 303 17.76 5.34 -12.33
CA ALA A 303 17.76 3.98 -12.87
C ALA A 303 16.67 3.79 -13.94
N MET A 304 15.47 4.34 -13.73
CA MET A 304 14.39 4.33 -14.72
C MET A 304 14.72 5.18 -15.96
N ALA A 305 15.34 6.35 -15.78
CA ALA A 305 15.67 7.25 -16.87
C ALA A 305 16.75 6.66 -17.80
N THR A 306 17.74 5.94 -17.23
CA THR A 306 18.84 5.33 -17.96
C THR A 306 18.50 3.95 -18.54
N SER A 307 17.42 3.31 -18.09
CA SER A 307 17.01 1.96 -18.53
C SER A 307 15.88 2.02 -19.55
N THR A 308 15.89 1.04 -20.46
CA THR A 308 14.85 0.89 -21.49
C THR A 308 14.10 -0.41 -21.28
N VAL A 309 12.78 -0.35 -21.32
CA VAL A 309 11.88 -1.50 -21.22
C VAL A 309 10.60 -1.21 -21.99
N GLU A 310 10.10 -2.21 -22.70
CA GLU A 310 8.78 -2.19 -23.33
C GLU A 310 7.78 -2.83 -22.38
N ILE A 311 6.90 -2.01 -21.76
CA ILE A 311 5.98 -2.47 -20.72
C ILE A 311 4.74 -3.06 -21.39
N PRO A 312 4.40 -4.35 -21.16
CA PRO A 312 3.16 -4.93 -21.63
C PRO A 312 1.94 -4.22 -21.05
N GLU A 313 0.91 -4.03 -21.86
CA GLU A 313 -0.36 -3.43 -21.44
C GLU A 313 -0.96 -4.13 -20.21
N LEU A 314 -0.83 -5.45 -20.15
CA LEU A 314 -1.28 -6.25 -19.02
C LEU A 314 -0.72 -5.76 -17.68
N LEU A 315 0.58 -5.47 -17.61
CA LEU A 315 1.22 -5.00 -16.38
C LEU A 315 0.76 -3.59 -15.99
N ILE A 316 0.45 -2.75 -16.96
CA ILE A 316 -0.11 -1.42 -16.70
C ILE A 316 -1.53 -1.55 -16.14
N GLU A 317 -2.35 -2.43 -16.73
CA GLU A 317 -3.71 -2.69 -16.25
C GLU A 317 -3.74 -3.33 -14.86
N ASP A 318 -2.80 -4.23 -14.56
CA ASP A 318 -2.64 -4.81 -13.22
C ASP A 318 -2.30 -3.73 -12.18
N GLU A 319 -1.33 -2.86 -12.48
CA GLU A 319 -0.96 -1.76 -11.57
C GLU A 319 -2.10 -0.74 -11.40
N LEU A 320 -2.86 -0.45 -12.47
CA LEU A 320 -4.09 0.35 -12.37
C LEU A 320 -5.12 -0.31 -11.45
N GLY A 321 -5.28 -1.63 -11.59
CA GLY A 321 -6.15 -2.41 -10.71
C GLY A 321 -5.74 -2.29 -9.24
N HIS A 322 -4.44 -2.38 -8.94
CA HIS A 322 -3.90 -2.20 -7.59
C HIS A 322 -4.16 -0.79 -7.06
N LEU A 323 -3.85 0.26 -7.82
CA LEU A 323 -4.09 1.64 -7.41
C LEU A 323 -5.56 1.93 -7.10
N VAL A 324 -6.47 1.45 -7.94
CA VAL A 324 -7.92 1.62 -7.74
C VAL A 324 -8.40 0.85 -6.51
N ASN A 325 -7.89 -0.37 -6.28
CA ASN A 325 -8.24 -1.17 -5.10
C ASN A 325 -7.72 -0.55 -3.81
N ASP A 326 -6.51 0.02 -3.81
CA ASP A 326 -5.94 0.74 -2.67
C ASP A 326 -6.79 1.98 -2.34
N LEU A 327 -7.24 2.72 -3.36
CA LEU A 327 -8.15 3.85 -3.16
C LEU A 327 -9.49 3.38 -2.57
N LYS A 328 -10.09 2.31 -3.13
CA LYS A 328 -11.34 1.73 -2.62
C LYS A 328 -11.22 1.31 -1.15
N ALA A 329 -10.08 0.72 -0.77
CA ALA A 329 -9.80 0.32 0.62
C ALA A 329 -9.72 1.53 1.55
N ARG A 330 -9.01 2.59 1.14
CA ARG A 330 -8.88 3.84 1.91
C ARG A 330 -10.24 4.51 2.12
N ILE A 331 -11.03 4.67 1.05
CA ILE A 331 -12.37 5.26 1.10
C ILE A 331 -13.28 4.48 2.05
N LYS A 332 -13.18 3.14 2.03
CA LYS A 332 -13.94 2.28 2.94
C LYS A 332 -13.52 2.47 4.41
N GLN A 333 -12.22 2.66 4.68
CA GLN A 333 -11.72 2.96 6.04
C GLN A 333 -12.24 4.31 6.55
N GLU A 334 -12.43 5.29 5.66
CA GLU A 334 -13.04 6.59 5.97
C GLU A 334 -14.58 6.52 6.11
N GLY A 335 -15.16 5.31 6.06
CA GLY A 335 -16.60 5.10 6.23
C GLY A 335 -17.46 5.53 5.02
N MET A 336 -16.84 5.71 3.86
CA MET A 336 -17.53 6.11 2.62
C MET A 336 -17.65 4.94 1.65
N THR A 337 -18.74 4.91 0.85
CA THR A 337 -18.86 3.93 -0.25
C THR A 337 -18.21 4.46 -1.52
N TRP A 338 -17.77 3.53 -2.39
CA TRP A 338 -17.16 3.87 -3.66
C TRP A 338 -18.06 4.73 -4.57
N GLU A 339 -19.35 4.40 -4.64
CA GLU A 339 -20.33 5.13 -5.43
C GLU A 339 -20.51 6.57 -4.94
N LYS A 340 -20.53 6.75 -3.59
CA LYS A 340 -20.65 8.08 -3.00
C LYS A 340 -19.39 8.91 -3.28
N PHE A 341 -18.21 8.31 -3.22
CA PHE A 341 -16.96 8.97 -3.59
C PHE A 341 -16.96 9.41 -5.05
N LEU A 342 -17.33 8.53 -6.00
CA LEU A 342 -17.41 8.86 -7.43
C LEU A 342 -18.38 10.02 -7.69
N LEU A 343 -19.52 10.03 -6.99
CA LEU A 343 -20.52 11.11 -7.11
C LEU A 343 -19.94 12.44 -6.60
N GLN A 344 -19.24 12.44 -5.47
CA GLN A 344 -18.59 13.64 -4.91
C GLN A 344 -17.44 14.14 -5.78
N ALA A 345 -16.62 13.24 -6.27
CA ALA A 345 -15.52 13.54 -7.19
C ALA A 345 -16.01 13.97 -8.58
N ARG A 346 -17.29 13.71 -8.92
CA ARG A 346 -17.86 13.92 -10.26
C ARG A 346 -17.07 13.21 -11.35
N LYS A 347 -16.58 12.01 -11.06
CA LYS A 347 -15.77 11.18 -11.96
C LYS A 347 -16.35 9.77 -12.04
N THR A 348 -16.12 9.13 -13.17
CA THR A 348 -16.34 7.69 -13.34
C THR A 348 -15.06 6.92 -12.99
N GLU A 349 -15.18 5.61 -12.76
CA GLU A 349 -14.00 4.76 -12.53
C GLU A 349 -13.07 4.77 -13.75
N ASP A 350 -13.60 4.80 -14.97
CA ASP A 350 -12.82 4.82 -16.21
C ASP A 350 -12.03 6.14 -16.37
N GLU A 351 -12.61 7.28 -15.96
CA GLU A 351 -11.89 8.56 -15.94
C GLU A 351 -10.74 8.54 -14.93
N ILE A 352 -10.94 7.95 -13.75
CA ILE A 352 -9.88 7.77 -12.73
C ILE A 352 -8.79 6.86 -13.29
N ARG A 353 -9.13 5.75 -13.93
CA ARG A 353 -8.17 4.83 -14.56
C ARG A 353 -7.37 5.53 -15.65
N THR A 354 -8.02 6.33 -16.47
CA THR A 354 -7.36 7.10 -17.54
C THR A 354 -6.37 8.12 -16.96
N GLU A 355 -6.77 8.85 -15.93
CA GLU A 355 -5.95 9.84 -15.25
C GLU A 355 -4.74 9.20 -14.54
N TRP A 356 -4.90 8.00 -13.98
CA TRP A 356 -3.85 7.31 -13.24
C TRP A 356 -2.97 6.41 -14.09
N ARG A 357 -3.31 6.21 -15.36
CA ARG A 357 -2.52 5.40 -16.28
C ARG A 357 -1.03 5.79 -16.32
N PRO A 358 -0.63 7.08 -16.40
CA PRO A 358 0.78 7.46 -16.39
C PRO A 358 1.50 7.08 -15.07
N VAL A 359 0.79 7.13 -13.96
CA VAL A 359 1.31 6.71 -12.65
C VAL A 359 1.52 5.19 -12.60
N ALA A 360 0.54 4.43 -13.10
CA ALA A 360 0.64 2.97 -13.19
C ALA A 360 1.78 2.53 -14.11
N GLU A 361 1.94 3.17 -15.26
CA GLU A 361 3.04 2.91 -16.20
C GLU A 361 4.41 3.18 -15.54
N ARG A 362 4.55 4.31 -14.85
CA ARG A 362 5.78 4.65 -14.11
C ARG A 362 6.06 3.62 -13.02
N ARG A 363 5.04 3.18 -12.27
CA ARG A 363 5.16 2.17 -11.22
C ARG A 363 5.54 0.81 -11.80
N ALA A 364 4.90 0.37 -12.88
CA ALA A 364 5.26 -0.86 -13.58
C ALA A 364 6.70 -0.82 -14.09
N LYS A 365 7.14 0.32 -14.69
CA LYS A 365 8.54 0.53 -15.10
C LYS A 365 9.50 0.38 -13.95
N SER A 366 9.23 1.04 -12.81
CA SER A 366 10.06 0.99 -11.61
C SER A 366 10.22 -0.45 -11.11
N LEU A 367 9.13 -1.20 -11.01
CA LEU A 367 9.16 -2.60 -10.55
C LEU A 367 9.99 -3.50 -11.48
N LEU A 368 9.88 -3.32 -12.80
CA LEU A 368 10.66 -4.08 -13.77
C LEU A 368 12.14 -3.76 -13.73
N VAL A 369 12.49 -2.46 -13.62
CA VAL A 369 13.88 -2.01 -13.54
C VAL A 369 14.52 -2.50 -12.24
N LEU A 370 13.84 -2.35 -11.09
CA LEU A 370 14.34 -2.85 -9.80
C LEU A 370 14.55 -4.35 -9.80
N ASP A 371 13.62 -5.11 -10.40
CA ASP A 371 13.79 -6.55 -10.50
C ASP A 371 14.98 -6.95 -11.42
N ALA A 372 15.20 -6.23 -12.49
CA ALA A 372 16.36 -6.46 -13.36
C ALA A 372 17.69 -6.13 -12.64
N ILE A 373 17.72 -5.04 -11.86
CA ILE A 373 18.86 -4.68 -11.01
C ILE A 373 19.07 -5.76 -9.95
N ALA A 374 17.99 -6.18 -9.25
CA ALA A 374 18.08 -7.23 -8.22
C ALA A 374 18.70 -8.52 -8.76
N ARG A 375 18.31 -8.94 -9.97
CA ARG A 375 18.89 -10.13 -10.63
C ARG A 375 20.35 -9.93 -10.98
N LYS A 376 20.73 -8.77 -11.53
CA LYS A 376 22.10 -8.45 -11.91
C LYS A 376 23.03 -8.36 -10.70
N GLU A 377 22.55 -7.75 -9.62
CA GLU A 377 23.29 -7.57 -8.36
C GLU A 377 23.21 -8.81 -7.43
N GLY A 378 22.45 -9.85 -7.81
CA GLY A 378 22.32 -11.09 -7.02
C GLY A 378 21.58 -10.89 -5.70
N VAL A 379 20.65 -9.91 -5.62
CA VAL A 379 19.87 -9.65 -4.41
C VAL A 379 18.87 -10.78 -4.18
N THR A 380 19.03 -11.49 -3.08
CA THR A 380 18.18 -12.61 -2.68
C THR A 380 17.49 -12.33 -1.34
N VAL A 381 16.40 -13.02 -1.11
CA VAL A 381 15.64 -12.99 0.15
C VAL A 381 15.74 -14.36 0.79
N SER A 382 16.18 -14.40 2.05
CA SER A 382 16.27 -15.63 2.82
C SER A 382 14.89 -16.03 3.39
N GLY A 383 14.76 -17.30 3.77
CA GLY A 383 13.55 -17.78 4.46
C GLY A 383 13.32 -17.09 5.79
N ASP A 384 14.39 -16.75 6.52
CA ASP A 384 14.30 -16.08 7.81
C ASP A 384 13.83 -14.62 7.68
N GLU A 385 14.35 -13.88 6.67
CA GLU A 385 13.88 -12.53 6.37
C GLU A 385 12.39 -12.52 5.98
N LEU A 386 11.96 -13.50 5.18
CA LEU A 386 10.56 -13.64 4.79
C LEU A 386 9.68 -13.95 6.00
N ALA A 387 10.11 -14.84 6.89
CA ALA A 387 9.39 -15.20 8.10
C ALA A 387 9.28 -14.02 9.07
N ALA A 388 10.36 -13.26 9.26
CA ALA A 388 10.36 -12.06 10.10
C ALA A 388 9.41 -11.00 9.56
N GLN A 389 9.46 -10.70 8.25
CA GLN A 389 8.56 -9.74 7.63
C GLN A 389 7.08 -10.18 7.67
N ALA A 390 6.83 -11.49 7.49
CA ALA A 390 5.48 -12.04 7.62
C ALA A 390 4.93 -11.87 9.05
N ALA A 391 5.75 -12.11 10.07
CA ALA A 391 5.36 -11.93 11.46
C ALA A 391 5.05 -10.47 11.83
N MET A 392 5.76 -9.51 11.21
CA MET A 392 5.54 -8.07 11.41
C MET A 392 4.40 -7.50 10.55
N SER A 393 3.90 -8.27 9.58
CA SER A 393 2.81 -7.81 8.71
C SER A 393 1.50 -7.64 9.49
N PRO A 394 0.71 -6.59 9.24
CA PRO A 394 -0.64 -6.46 9.80
C PRO A 394 -1.54 -7.67 9.53
N LEU A 395 -1.29 -8.40 8.44
CA LEU A 395 -1.99 -9.65 8.11
C LEU A 395 -1.77 -10.73 9.17
N ALA A 396 -0.66 -10.70 9.92
CA ALA A 396 -0.40 -11.67 11.00
C ALA A 396 -1.45 -11.58 12.12
N GLN A 397 -2.00 -10.39 12.33
CA GLN A 397 -3.03 -10.14 13.36
C GLN A 397 -4.45 -10.31 12.81
N VAL A 398 -4.69 -9.93 11.55
CA VAL A 398 -6.03 -9.90 10.95
C VAL A 398 -6.41 -11.23 10.28
N ASP A 399 -5.50 -11.81 9.50
CA ASP A 399 -5.69 -13.10 8.81
C ASP A 399 -4.37 -13.88 8.69
N PRO A 400 -3.96 -14.60 9.75
CA PRO A 400 -2.73 -15.41 9.72
C PRO A 400 -2.73 -16.52 8.67
N GLN A 401 -3.92 -16.94 8.18
CA GLN A 401 -4.01 -17.98 7.16
C GLN A 401 -3.64 -17.43 5.77
N ALA A 402 -3.93 -16.17 5.49
CA ALA A 402 -3.53 -15.51 4.24
C ALA A 402 -2.00 -15.55 4.05
N LEU A 403 -1.22 -15.47 5.14
CA LEU A 403 0.25 -15.58 5.11
C LEU A 403 0.77 -16.96 4.66
N ARG A 404 -0.10 -17.98 4.60
CA ARG A 404 0.27 -19.30 4.06
C ARG A 404 0.06 -19.39 2.55
N SER A 405 -0.59 -18.41 1.96
CA SER A 405 -0.82 -18.36 0.51
C SER A 405 0.51 -18.14 -0.23
N PRO A 406 0.86 -19.00 -1.21
CA PRO A 406 2.05 -18.82 -2.03
C PRO A 406 2.11 -17.43 -2.70
N ALA A 407 0.96 -16.89 -3.11
CA ALA A 407 0.86 -15.57 -3.74
C ALA A 407 1.23 -14.43 -2.77
N VAL A 408 0.76 -14.49 -1.52
CA VAL A 408 1.10 -13.52 -0.48
C VAL A 408 2.58 -13.59 -0.12
N LEU A 409 3.12 -14.81 0.07
CA LEU A 409 4.54 -14.99 0.34
C LEU A 409 5.42 -14.48 -0.81
N ALA A 410 5.03 -14.73 -2.06
CA ALA A 410 5.73 -14.21 -3.23
C ALA A 410 5.68 -12.67 -3.31
N SER A 411 4.55 -12.06 -2.94
CA SER A 411 4.42 -10.60 -2.85
C SER A 411 5.32 -10.01 -1.76
N LEU A 412 5.35 -10.60 -0.57
CA LEU A 412 6.24 -10.20 0.52
C LEU A 412 7.71 -10.35 0.12
N ALA A 413 8.09 -11.49 -0.47
CA ALA A 413 9.47 -11.70 -0.93
C ALA A 413 9.88 -10.65 -1.97
N ARG A 414 8.97 -10.28 -2.89
CA ARG A 414 9.21 -9.23 -3.89
C ARG A 414 9.40 -7.87 -3.22
N SER A 415 8.57 -7.52 -2.24
CA SER A 415 8.68 -6.28 -1.48
C SER A 415 10.02 -6.18 -0.75
N ILE A 416 10.44 -7.24 -0.05
CA ILE A 416 11.74 -7.31 0.65
C ILE A 416 12.89 -7.15 -0.37
N ARG A 417 12.83 -7.88 -1.49
CA ARG A 417 13.86 -7.82 -2.52
C ARG A 417 13.99 -6.42 -3.12
N ASN A 418 12.87 -5.78 -3.43
CA ASN A 418 12.86 -4.42 -3.96
C ASN A 418 13.46 -3.44 -2.96
N ARG A 419 13.10 -3.51 -1.67
CA ARG A 419 13.68 -2.68 -0.62
C ARG A 419 15.20 -2.88 -0.53
N LYS A 420 15.68 -4.13 -0.45
CA LYS A 420 17.12 -4.45 -0.43
C LYS A 420 17.85 -3.95 -1.68
N THR A 421 17.18 -3.96 -2.83
CA THR A 421 17.74 -3.43 -4.08
C THR A 421 17.90 -1.92 -4.03
N VAL A 422 16.90 -1.23 -3.52
CA VAL A 422 16.95 0.23 -3.32
C VAL A 422 18.01 0.59 -2.27
N ASP A 423 18.06 -0.13 -1.13
CA ASP A 423 19.08 0.07 -0.10
C ASP A 423 20.49 -0.10 -0.69
N LYS A 424 20.70 -1.09 -1.54
CA LYS A 424 21.98 -1.29 -2.25
C LYS A 424 22.29 -0.14 -3.22
N LEU A 425 21.31 0.40 -3.93
CA LEU A 425 21.50 1.55 -4.81
C LEU A 425 22.01 2.77 -4.04
N VAL A 426 21.51 3.02 -2.83
CA VAL A 426 21.88 4.18 -2.02
C VAL A 426 23.03 3.89 -1.02
N GLY A 427 23.67 2.71 -1.13
CA GLY A 427 24.82 2.32 -0.31
C GLY A 427 24.49 1.91 1.13
N LEU A 428 23.25 1.45 1.36
CA LEU A 428 22.75 0.95 2.66
C LEU A 428 22.53 -0.57 2.63
N ASP A 429 23.37 -1.30 1.89
CA ASP A 429 23.20 -2.74 1.66
C ASP A 429 23.69 -3.63 2.83
N SER A 430 24.16 -3.03 3.92
CA SER A 430 24.56 -3.72 5.13
C SER A 430 24.02 -3.03 6.39
N PRO A 431 23.73 -3.78 7.47
CA PRO A 431 23.34 -3.22 8.75
C PRO A 431 24.35 -2.21 9.31
N ASP A 432 25.63 -2.40 9.03
CA ASP A 432 26.70 -1.48 9.49
C ASP A 432 26.64 -0.16 8.72
N ALA A 433 26.37 -0.17 7.42
CA ALA A 433 26.22 1.05 6.62
C ALA A 433 25.02 1.88 7.09
N GLU A 434 23.89 1.24 7.40
CA GLU A 434 22.73 1.91 7.96
C GLU A 434 23.01 2.52 9.32
N ARG A 435 23.63 1.76 10.24
CA ARG A 435 24.04 2.25 11.57
C ARG A 435 24.99 3.44 11.47
N ASP A 436 25.98 3.37 10.58
CA ASP A 436 26.92 4.47 10.39
C ASP A 436 26.25 5.72 9.82
N ALA A 437 25.26 5.56 8.94
CA ALA A 437 24.46 6.68 8.42
C ALA A 437 23.60 7.32 9.52
N ILE A 438 22.96 6.52 10.39
CA ILE A 438 22.20 7.00 11.55
C ILE A 438 23.11 7.73 12.53
N ARG A 439 24.31 7.21 12.82
CA ARG A 439 25.29 7.89 13.69
C ARG A 439 25.75 9.23 13.11
N LYS A 440 25.98 9.31 11.81
CA LYS A 440 26.29 10.59 11.15
C LYS A 440 25.16 11.59 11.26
N ALA A 441 23.92 11.12 11.24
CA ALA A 441 22.73 11.93 11.49
C ALA A 441 22.56 12.32 12.98
N GLY A 442 23.49 11.93 13.88
CA GLY A 442 23.43 12.26 15.31
C GLY A 442 22.56 11.30 16.13
N GLY A 443 22.16 10.19 15.58
CA GLY A 443 21.46 9.11 16.28
C GLY A 443 22.42 8.13 16.94
N ASP A 444 21.95 7.44 17.98
CA ASP A 444 22.66 6.30 18.61
C ASP A 444 22.12 4.99 18.02
N ASP A 445 22.91 3.90 18.18
CA ASP A 445 22.47 2.52 17.91
C ASP A 445 21.39 2.10 18.91
N PHE A 446 20.16 2.54 18.71
CA PHE A 446 19.04 2.05 19.48
C PHE A 446 18.41 0.88 18.70
N ASP A 447 18.56 -0.34 19.26
CA ASP A 447 17.80 -1.50 18.78
C ASP A 447 16.31 -1.24 19.02
N PHE A 448 15.61 -0.74 18.01
CA PHE A 448 14.14 -0.59 18.01
C PHE A 448 13.41 -1.94 17.87
N HIS A 449 14.12 -3.06 18.08
CA HIS A 449 13.55 -4.41 17.99
C HIS A 449 13.04 -4.98 19.32
N GLY A 450 12.86 -4.17 20.34
CA GLY A 450 12.33 -4.67 21.61
C GLY A 450 11.93 -3.56 22.56
N ASP A 451 10.82 -2.94 22.31
CA ASP A 451 9.73 -2.64 23.22
C ASP A 451 8.85 -1.57 22.57
N SER A 452 7.56 -1.88 22.53
CA SER A 452 6.50 -0.99 22.06
C SER A 452 6.74 0.45 22.49
N ALA A 453 6.74 1.40 21.55
CA ALA A 453 6.62 2.80 21.85
C ALA A 453 5.46 2.97 22.85
N PRO A 454 5.65 3.66 23.99
CA PRO A 454 4.56 3.88 24.92
C PRO A 454 3.44 4.62 24.18
N THR A 455 2.29 3.97 24.12
CA THR A 455 1.07 4.63 23.63
C THR A 455 0.92 5.94 24.38
N PRO A 456 0.75 7.10 23.73
CA PRO A 456 0.55 8.36 24.44
C PRO A 456 -0.58 8.17 25.45
N PRO A 457 -0.38 8.53 26.73
CA PRO A 457 -1.46 8.42 27.70
C PRO A 457 -2.61 9.31 27.25
N GLU A 458 -3.82 8.74 27.23
CA GLU A 458 -5.03 9.52 26.98
C GLU A 458 -5.05 10.74 27.90
N PRO A 459 -5.38 11.93 27.39
CA PRO A 459 -5.43 13.15 28.21
C PRO A 459 -6.42 12.93 29.37
N LYS A 460 -5.91 12.89 30.59
CA LYS A 460 -6.73 12.82 31.80
C LYS A 460 -7.46 14.14 31.98
N ILE A 461 -8.69 14.22 31.53
CA ILE A 461 -9.58 15.31 31.88
C ILE A 461 -9.94 15.10 33.35
N ILE A 462 -9.38 15.91 34.27
CA ILE A 462 -9.78 15.95 35.65
C ILE A 462 -11.13 16.69 35.70
N VAL A 463 -12.22 15.95 35.66
CA VAL A 463 -13.56 16.51 35.91
C VAL A 463 -13.67 16.78 37.40
N PRO A 464 -13.97 18.02 37.86
CA PRO A 464 -14.22 18.27 39.28
C PRO A 464 -15.41 17.43 39.76
N GLU A 465 -15.31 16.89 40.95
CA GLU A 465 -16.20 15.88 41.55
C GLU A 465 -17.63 16.35 41.85
N LYS A 466 -18.03 17.55 41.47
CA LYS A 466 -19.37 18.12 41.69
C LYS A 466 -19.88 18.88 40.48
N SER A 467 -20.48 18.17 39.53
CA SER A 467 -21.59 18.70 38.75
C SER A 467 -22.46 17.54 38.33
N ASP A 468 -23.77 17.64 38.56
CA ASP A 468 -24.80 16.69 38.16
C ASP A 468 -24.92 16.61 36.62
N ALA A 469 -23.94 15.99 35.98
CA ALA A 469 -24.03 15.66 34.58
C ALA A 469 -24.71 14.29 34.45
N THR A 470 -25.86 14.29 33.80
CA THR A 470 -26.68 13.11 33.52
C THR A 470 -25.87 12.01 32.83
N THR A 471 -26.23 10.75 33.10
CA THR A 471 -25.59 9.52 32.60
C THR A 471 -25.43 9.53 31.07
N GLU A 472 -26.36 10.17 30.35
CA GLU A 472 -26.34 10.32 28.88
C GLU A 472 -25.18 11.16 28.33
N GLY A 473 -24.71 12.18 29.05
CA GLY A 473 -23.55 12.97 28.66
C GLY A 473 -22.23 12.20 28.78
N ARG A 474 -22.14 11.26 29.70
CA ARG A 474 -20.94 10.39 29.88
C ARG A 474 -20.84 9.31 28.81
N GLU A 475 -21.96 8.77 28.36
CA GLU A 475 -21.98 7.78 27.27
C GLU A 475 -21.70 8.39 25.90
N ALA A 476 -22.19 9.62 25.65
CA ALA A 476 -21.89 10.37 24.43
C ALA A 476 -20.40 10.73 24.31
N LEU A 477 -19.76 11.12 25.43
CA LEU A 477 -18.33 11.43 25.48
C LEU A 477 -17.46 10.18 25.27
N ARG A 478 -17.87 9.04 25.84
CA ARG A 478 -17.19 7.77 25.67
C ARG A 478 -17.29 7.22 24.24
N ALA A 479 -18.46 7.36 23.61
CA ALA A 479 -18.68 6.98 22.22
C ALA A 479 -17.91 7.85 21.20
N MET A 480 -17.55 9.10 21.57
CA MET A 480 -16.68 9.97 20.76
C MET A 480 -15.19 9.62 20.89
N LEU A 481 -14.76 9.15 22.07
CA LEU A 481 -13.36 8.75 22.34
C LEU A 481 -13.01 7.36 21.80
N GLU A 482 -14.00 6.47 21.61
CA GLU A 482 -13.83 5.15 21.02
C GLU A 482 -13.83 5.14 19.46
N LYS A 483 -13.97 6.31 18.83
CA LYS A 483 -13.96 6.48 17.36
C LYS A 483 -12.72 7.21 16.82
N LYS A 484 -11.59 7.04 17.48
CA LYS A 484 -10.30 7.46 16.93
C LYS A 484 -9.40 6.26 16.67
#